data_87ed0c7616e16e053deda4b64aa5db83
#
_entry.id   87ed0c7616e16e053deda4b64aa5db83
#
_cell.length_a   1.000
_cell.length_b   1.000
_cell.length_c   1.000
_cell.angle_alpha   90.00
_cell.angle_beta   90.00
_cell.angle_gamma   90.00
#
_symmetry.space_group_name_H-M   'P 1'
#
loop_
_entity.id
_entity.type
_entity.pdbx_description
1 polymer ?
#
loop_
_entity_poly.entity_id
_entity_poly.type
_entity_poly.pdbx_seq_one_letter_code
_entity_poly.pdbx_strand_id
1 'polypeptide(L)'
;MKHSYLLLLFLFQLKISAQYCTNVGPSSTVDSNVESVMLSGVVGTINYTGCPGVVGLQDLTQSVNVSLNAGASYTISVKFGTCNGNYAGAGEAWIDFDQNGNFDPYESLGTWTGTPPAPIQNWTFTVPPNAVNGVTRLRVMHREGGSIPLNPCSTFQWGSVTDFGITLTNGLDCNGYIGDDQGDAIAVSALPYSDTRSTAICYSNQNYVYPSPDIYYYFEPNPLMEQVNVSVCGANFDTFLSVVDMNGNVIAYNDDHIECAPQSALSFDATGLGPVHIIVEGWGSLSGDYTIQINASYVGLEDTSPNAFKAYPNPSNGALHLKSNSGVYQLFNTNGQLLRQLDTQAASAFDLKDLEVGVYLLKNTQTGQVQKWQKI
;
A
#
# COMPACT_ATOMS: atom_id res chain seq x y z
N MET A 1 6.52 34.64 -35.92
CA MET A 1 6.64 33.21 -35.61
C MET A 1 7.23 33.07 -34.22
N LYS A 2 6.38 32.78 -33.22
CA LYS A 2 6.83 32.52 -31.83
C LYS A 2 6.87 31.04 -31.64
N HIS A 3 8.07 30.47 -31.45
CA HIS A 3 8.25 29.07 -31.14
C HIS A 3 8.10 28.89 -29.62
N SER A 4 6.99 28.28 -29.21
CA SER A 4 6.81 27.74 -27.82
C SER A 4 7.57 26.43 -27.71
N TYR A 5 8.63 26.42 -26.94
CA TYR A 5 9.27 25.18 -26.50
C TYR A 5 8.48 24.60 -25.34
N LEU A 6 7.83 23.46 -25.58
CA LEU A 6 7.19 22.67 -24.55
C LEU A 6 8.30 21.91 -23.78
N LEU A 7 8.62 22.38 -22.58
CA LEU A 7 9.57 21.70 -21.69
C LEU A 7 8.84 20.50 -21.07
N LEU A 8 9.13 19.28 -21.58
CA LEU A 8 8.67 18.04 -20.95
C LEU A 8 9.49 17.85 -19.66
N LEU A 9 8.90 18.17 -18.51
CA LEU A 9 9.45 17.74 -17.23
C LEU A 9 9.21 16.23 -17.10
N PHE A 10 10.28 15.44 -17.26
CA PHE A 10 10.33 14.07 -16.76
C PHE A 10 10.41 14.14 -15.23
N LEU A 11 9.26 13.98 -14.57
CA LEU A 11 9.23 13.65 -13.15
C LEU A 11 9.78 12.24 -12.98
N PHE A 12 11.07 12.14 -12.61
CA PHE A 12 11.60 10.92 -12.04
C PHE A 12 10.88 10.70 -10.72
N GLN A 13 9.98 9.75 -10.67
CA GLN A 13 9.43 9.25 -9.41
C GLN A 13 10.58 8.54 -8.69
N LEU A 14 11.14 9.19 -7.69
CA LEU A 14 11.99 8.54 -6.70
C LEU A 14 11.08 7.59 -5.91
N LYS A 15 11.16 6.29 -6.20
CA LYS A 15 10.64 5.29 -5.26
C LYS A 15 11.38 5.53 -3.95
N ILE A 16 10.65 5.92 -2.91
CA ILE A 16 11.17 5.94 -1.56
C ILE A 16 11.34 4.47 -1.19
N SER A 17 12.54 3.95 -1.32
CA SER A 17 12.84 2.62 -0.81
C SER A 17 12.67 2.64 0.71
N ALA A 18 12.07 1.60 1.26
CA ALA A 18 11.93 1.39 2.68
C ALA A 18 13.25 1.72 3.42
N GLN A 19 13.16 2.55 4.44
CA GLN A 19 14.36 3.09 5.09
C GLN A 19 14.76 2.24 6.27
N TYR A 20 15.78 1.42 6.10
CA TYR A 20 16.39 0.66 7.20
C TYR A 20 16.88 1.56 8.32
N CYS A 21 16.79 1.07 9.55
CA CYS A 21 17.40 1.73 10.69
C CYS A 21 18.92 1.79 10.54
N THR A 22 19.48 3.00 10.49
CA THR A 22 20.92 3.27 10.33
C THR A 22 21.59 3.80 11.59
N ASN A 23 20.82 4.36 12.53
CA ASN A 23 21.33 4.78 13.83
C ASN A 23 21.34 3.59 14.80
N VAL A 24 22.21 2.64 14.54
CA VAL A 24 22.30 1.36 15.25
C VAL A 24 23.77 1.00 15.54
N GLY A 25 23.98 0.03 16.41
CA GLY A 25 25.29 -0.57 16.63
C GLY A 25 26.03 0.00 17.83
N PRO A 26 27.32 -0.34 17.95
CA PRO A 26 28.11 -0.06 19.13
C PRO A 26 28.58 1.38 19.21
N SER A 27 28.75 1.89 20.45
CA SER A 27 29.44 3.14 20.71
C SER A 27 30.96 2.97 20.89
N SER A 28 31.44 1.74 20.91
CA SER A 28 32.87 1.41 21.10
C SER A 28 33.26 0.27 20.13
N THR A 29 34.49 0.31 19.61
CA THR A 29 35.11 -0.73 18.78
C THR A 29 35.95 -1.71 19.58
N VAL A 30 36.02 -1.55 20.91
CA VAL A 30 36.76 -2.44 21.78
C VAL A 30 35.95 -3.70 22.00
N ASP A 31 36.65 -4.84 21.93
CA ASP A 31 36.19 -6.18 22.31
C ASP A 31 35.27 -6.89 21.29
N SER A 32 33.99 -6.96 21.56
CA SER A 32 33.05 -7.86 20.87
C SER A 32 32.82 -7.50 19.40
N ASN A 33 32.89 -8.48 18.50
CA ASN A 33 32.78 -8.26 17.06
C ASN A 33 32.20 -9.44 16.29
N VAL A 34 31.68 -9.15 15.08
CA VAL A 34 31.51 -10.14 14.02
C VAL A 34 32.87 -10.35 13.35
N GLU A 35 33.57 -11.45 13.69
CA GLU A 35 34.91 -11.71 13.18
C GLU A 35 34.92 -12.09 11.71
N SER A 36 33.96 -12.88 11.26
CA SER A 36 33.83 -13.23 9.83
C SER A 36 32.41 -13.57 9.44
N VAL A 37 32.10 -13.31 8.17
CA VAL A 37 30.86 -13.72 7.49
C VAL A 37 31.21 -14.31 6.14
N MET A 38 30.71 -15.50 5.84
CA MET A 38 30.81 -16.15 4.53
C MET A 38 29.41 -16.55 4.05
N LEU A 39 29.08 -16.17 2.83
CA LEU A 39 27.84 -16.57 2.14
C LEU A 39 28.11 -16.62 0.66
N SER A 40 27.92 -17.77 0.02
CA SER A 40 28.02 -17.95 -1.42
C SER A 40 26.62 -18.01 -2.03
N GLY A 41 26.37 -17.19 -3.05
CA GLY A 41 25.13 -17.18 -3.80
C GLY A 41 25.28 -17.79 -5.20
N VAL A 42 24.27 -17.60 -6.04
CA VAL A 42 24.35 -17.97 -7.48
C VAL A 42 25.30 -17.06 -8.24
N VAL A 43 25.43 -15.81 -7.78
CA VAL A 43 26.42 -14.84 -8.24
C VAL A 43 27.02 -14.15 -7.03
N GLY A 44 28.34 -14.10 -6.94
CA GLY A 44 29.07 -13.44 -5.87
C GLY A 44 29.20 -14.27 -4.59
N THR A 45 30.04 -13.77 -3.71
CA THR A 45 30.31 -14.38 -2.39
C THR A 45 30.65 -13.27 -1.40
N ILE A 46 29.99 -13.27 -0.23
CA ILE A 46 30.45 -12.53 0.93
C ILE A 46 31.61 -13.30 1.54
N ASN A 47 32.76 -12.67 1.66
CA ASN A 47 33.94 -13.18 2.40
C ASN A 47 34.50 -12.03 3.23
N TYR A 48 33.91 -11.84 4.39
CA TYR A 48 34.16 -10.69 5.26
C TYR A 48 35.01 -11.09 6.46
N THR A 49 35.93 -10.19 6.83
CA THR A 49 36.72 -10.26 8.05
C THR A 49 36.58 -8.93 8.78
N GLY A 50 36.07 -8.97 10.02
CA GLY A 50 35.55 -7.82 10.72
C GLY A 50 36.42 -7.24 11.83
N CYS A 51 37.65 -7.69 12.01
CA CYS A 51 38.57 -7.12 12.99
C CYS A 51 39.56 -6.14 12.34
N PRO A 52 39.72 -4.90 12.90
CA PRO A 52 38.99 -4.30 14.02
C PRO A 52 37.57 -3.89 13.64
N GLY A 53 36.68 -3.72 14.64
CA GLY A 53 35.31 -3.29 14.42
C GLY A 53 35.16 -1.79 14.09
N VAL A 54 33.91 -1.37 13.85
CA VAL A 54 33.53 0.01 13.52
C VAL A 54 32.47 0.48 14.51
N VAL A 55 32.56 1.74 14.94
CA VAL A 55 31.48 2.37 15.74
C VAL A 55 30.24 2.55 14.87
N GLY A 56 29.09 2.22 15.44
CA GLY A 56 27.81 2.28 14.72
C GLY A 56 27.65 1.14 13.70
N LEU A 57 26.94 1.44 12.61
CA LEU A 57 26.71 0.51 11.50
C LEU A 57 27.88 0.51 10.52
N GLN A 58 28.42 -0.65 10.23
CA GLN A 58 29.28 -0.85 9.09
C GLN A 58 28.44 -1.22 7.87
N ASP A 59 28.16 -0.24 7.01
CA ASP A 59 27.37 -0.46 5.78
C ASP A 59 28.28 -0.83 4.59
N LEU A 60 28.23 -2.08 4.17
CA LEU A 60 28.95 -2.63 3.01
C LEU A 60 28.02 -2.94 1.84
N THR A 61 26.76 -2.52 1.87
CA THR A 61 25.74 -2.87 0.88
C THR A 61 26.11 -2.46 -0.55
N GLN A 62 26.89 -1.37 -0.70
CA GLN A 62 27.33 -0.88 -2.01
C GLN A 62 28.62 -1.55 -2.51
N SER A 63 29.37 -2.19 -1.64
CA SER A 63 30.70 -2.78 -1.96
C SER A 63 30.70 -4.29 -1.99
N VAL A 64 29.78 -4.93 -1.28
CA VAL A 64 29.65 -6.38 -1.17
C VAL A 64 28.21 -6.78 -1.44
N ASN A 65 27.99 -7.54 -2.50
CA ASN A 65 26.67 -8.04 -2.88
C ASN A 65 26.74 -9.50 -3.30
N VAL A 66 25.71 -10.27 -2.94
CA VAL A 66 25.54 -11.66 -3.34
C VAL A 66 24.11 -11.88 -3.84
N SER A 67 23.97 -12.63 -4.94
CA SER A 67 22.66 -12.95 -5.51
C SER A 67 22.14 -14.30 -5.01
N LEU A 68 20.91 -14.34 -4.54
CA LEU A 68 20.23 -15.51 -4.04
C LEU A 68 18.92 -15.74 -4.82
N ASN A 69 18.61 -16.99 -5.15
CA ASN A 69 17.34 -17.34 -5.80
C ASN A 69 16.28 -17.66 -4.76
N ALA A 70 15.08 -17.14 -4.96
CA ALA A 70 13.90 -17.52 -4.20
C ALA A 70 13.64 -19.05 -4.33
N GLY A 71 13.20 -19.66 -3.25
CA GLY A 71 12.97 -21.11 -3.14
C GLY A 71 14.25 -21.96 -2.98
N ALA A 72 15.45 -21.39 -3.12
CA ALA A 72 16.70 -22.12 -2.95
C ALA A 72 17.25 -22.02 -1.52
N SER A 73 18.02 -23.03 -1.11
CA SER A 73 18.66 -23.06 0.21
C SER A 73 20.13 -22.67 0.13
N TYR A 74 20.57 -21.91 1.12
CA TYR A 74 21.94 -21.43 1.27
C TYR A 74 22.42 -21.62 2.70
N THR A 75 23.75 -21.60 2.89
CA THR A 75 24.35 -21.64 4.23
C THR A 75 25.18 -20.39 4.45
N ILE A 76 24.87 -19.64 5.48
CA ILE A 76 25.69 -18.55 5.98
C ILE A 76 26.58 -19.06 7.12
N SER A 77 27.87 -18.74 7.07
CA SER A 77 28.85 -19.07 8.10
C SER A 77 29.25 -17.79 8.81
N VAL A 78 29.00 -17.69 10.10
CA VAL A 78 29.32 -16.51 10.93
C VAL A 78 30.23 -16.90 12.09
N LYS A 79 31.28 -16.15 12.31
CA LYS A 79 32.11 -16.26 13.51
C LYS A 79 31.92 -15.02 14.36
N PHE A 80 31.48 -15.26 15.60
CA PHE A 80 31.40 -14.24 16.63
C PHE A 80 32.63 -14.28 17.53
N GLY A 81 33.17 -13.12 17.82
CA GLY A 81 34.40 -13.01 18.59
C GLY A 81 34.60 -11.62 19.17
N THR A 82 35.79 -11.36 19.63
CA THR A 82 36.14 -10.14 20.32
C THR A 82 37.40 -9.47 19.79
N CYS A 83 37.97 -9.98 18.70
CA CYS A 83 39.23 -9.48 18.12
C CYS A 83 40.43 -9.37 19.08
N ASN A 84 40.37 -9.89 20.28
CA ASN A 84 41.45 -10.05 21.28
C ASN A 84 40.96 -10.21 22.74
N GLY A 85 39.67 -10.30 23.00
CA GLY A 85 39.10 -10.52 24.31
C GLY A 85 38.05 -11.65 24.30
N ASN A 86 37.59 -12.07 25.44
CA ASN A 86 36.65 -13.18 25.60
C ASN A 86 35.50 -12.75 26.52
N TYR A 87 34.48 -12.15 25.93
CA TYR A 87 33.29 -11.70 26.66
C TYR A 87 32.04 -12.39 26.17
N ALA A 88 31.16 -12.75 27.11
CA ALA A 88 29.90 -13.38 26.75
C ALA A 88 29.01 -12.44 25.95
N GLY A 89 28.38 -12.96 24.92
CA GLY A 89 27.53 -12.15 24.03
C GLY A 89 26.46 -12.98 23.31
N ALA A 90 25.70 -12.28 22.48
CA ALA A 90 24.71 -12.85 21.59
C ALA A 90 24.94 -12.34 20.15
N GLY A 91 24.65 -13.20 19.19
CA GLY A 91 24.74 -12.88 17.76
C GLY A 91 23.50 -13.36 17.01
N GLU A 92 23.16 -12.64 15.97
CA GLU A 92 22.01 -12.96 15.10
C GLU A 92 22.23 -12.38 13.70
N ALA A 93 21.61 -12.98 12.68
CA ALA A 93 21.63 -12.49 11.32
C ALA A 93 20.22 -12.54 10.70
N TRP A 94 19.92 -11.56 9.83
CA TRP A 94 18.63 -11.43 9.13
C TRP A 94 18.84 -11.04 7.67
N ILE A 95 17.93 -11.50 6.80
CA ILE A 95 17.76 -10.96 5.45
C ILE A 95 16.34 -10.46 5.33
N ASP A 96 16.16 -9.20 4.94
CA ASP A 96 14.85 -8.61 4.61
C ASP A 96 14.39 -9.20 3.27
N PHE A 97 13.54 -10.24 3.33
CA PHE A 97 13.09 -10.98 2.15
C PHE A 97 11.91 -10.32 1.43
N ASP A 98 11.11 -9.52 2.12
CA ASP A 98 9.95 -8.84 1.57
C ASP A 98 10.23 -7.36 1.20
N GLN A 99 11.44 -6.88 1.49
CA GLN A 99 11.94 -5.52 1.20
C GLN A 99 11.11 -4.41 1.85
N ASN A 100 10.52 -4.69 3.03
CA ASN A 100 9.75 -3.73 3.79
C ASN A 100 10.63 -2.75 4.60
N GLY A 101 11.96 -2.95 4.62
CA GLY A 101 12.94 -2.13 5.34
C GLY A 101 13.09 -2.44 6.82
N ASN A 102 12.40 -3.45 7.30
CA ASN A 102 12.56 -4.00 8.63
C ASN A 102 13.32 -5.32 8.57
N PHE A 103 13.74 -5.81 9.73
CA PHE A 103 14.26 -7.16 9.90
C PHE A 103 13.32 -7.88 10.86
N ASP A 104 12.37 -8.60 10.28
CA ASP A 104 11.31 -9.24 11.03
C ASP A 104 11.77 -10.55 11.70
N PRO A 105 11.09 -11.03 12.76
CA PRO A 105 11.48 -12.28 13.43
C PRO A 105 11.51 -13.51 12.53
N TYR A 106 10.68 -13.57 11.47
CA TYR A 106 10.67 -14.68 10.50
C TYR A 106 11.79 -14.59 9.46
N GLU A 107 12.53 -13.50 9.43
CA GLU A 107 13.69 -13.26 8.56
C GLU A 107 15.02 -13.56 9.24
N SER A 108 14.98 -13.96 10.50
CA SER A 108 16.17 -14.40 11.22
C SER A 108 16.71 -15.71 10.65
N LEU A 109 17.97 -15.68 10.25
CA LEU A 109 18.68 -16.84 9.68
C LEU A 109 19.23 -17.77 10.76
N GLY A 110 19.44 -17.24 11.96
CA GLY A 110 19.94 -17.99 13.09
C GLY A 110 20.52 -17.10 14.18
N THR A 111 20.60 -17.68 15.39
CA THR A 111 21.05 -17.01 16.60
C THR A 111 22.21 -17.74 17.26
N TRP A 112 23.01 -17.02 18.03
CA TRP A 112 24.10 -17.57 18.83
C TRP A 112 24.18 -16.85 20.18
N THR A 113 24.53 -17.61 21.24
CA THR A 113 24.94 -17.05 22.52
C THR A 113 26.14 -17.85 23.06
N GLY A 114 27.08 -17.13 23.65
CA GLY A 114 28.27 -17.82 24.21
C GLY A 114 29.36 -16.84 24.59
N THR A 115 30.55 -17.41 24.90
CA THR A 115 31.75 -16.64 25.17
C THR A 115 32.81 -17.05 24.13
N PRO A 116 33.39 -16.11 23.38
CA PRO A 116 34.51 -16.41 22.49
C PRO A 116 35.74 -16.96 23.25
N PRO A 117 36.61 -17.74 22.58
CA PRO A 117 36.58 -18.08 21.16
C PRO A 117 35.45 -19.09 20.84
N ALA A 118 34.57 -18.70 19.90
CA ALA A 118 33.46 -19.52 19.47
C ALA A 118 33.79 -20.25 18.15
N PRO A 119 33.26 -21.50 17.92
CA PRO A 119 33.31 -22.10 16.61
C PRO A 119 32.48 -21.26 15.61
N ILE A 120 32.76 -21.42 14.31
CA ILE A 120 31.95 -20.87 13.24
C ILE A 120 30.54 -21.43 13.37
N GLN A 121 29.54 -20.55 13.37
CA GLN A 121 28.14 -20.91 13.30
C GLN A 121 27.75 -21.06 11.83
N ASN A 122 27.14 -22.19 11.48
CA ASN A 122 26.67 -22.45 10.12
C ASN A 122 25.14 -22.55 10.20
N TRP A 123 24.46 -21.59 9.57
CA TRP A 123 22.99 -21.57 9.51
C TRP A 123 22.55 -21.81 8.07
N THR A 124 21.78 -22.87 7.86
CA THR A 124 21.16 -23.16 6.58
C THR A 124 19.75 -22.58 6.59
N PHE A 125 19.45 -21.75 5.60
CA PHE A 125 18.16 -21.10 5.41
C PHE A 125 17.67 -21.31 3.99
N THR A 126 16.36 -21.24 3.80
CA THR A 126 15.76 -21.24 2.45
C THR A 126 15.18 -19.86 2.20
N VAL A 127 15.56 -19.23 1.06
CA VAL A 127 14.94 -17.98 0.63
C VAL A 127 13.46 -18.26 0.34
N PRO A 128 12.52 -17.51 0.93
CA PRO A 128 11.10 -17.75 0.69
C PRO A 128 10.77 -17.72 -0.82
N PRO A 129 9.91 -18.63 -1.32
CA PRO A 129 9.53 -18.64 -2.74
C PRO A 129 8.85 -17.33 -3.21
N ASN A 130 8.23 -16.62 -2.27
CA ASN A 130 7.59 -15.33 -2.46
C ASN A 130 8.47 -14.14 -2.07
N ALA A 131 9.77 -14.33 -1.87
CA ALA A 131 10.69 -13.22 -1.62
C ALA A 131 10.66 -12.22 -2.77
N VAL A 132 10.70 -10.93 -2.44
CA VAL A 132 10.59 -9.85 -3.43
C VAL A 132 11.89 -9.74 -4.23
N ASN A 133 11.79 -9.71 -5.56
CA ASN A 133 12.95 -9.52 -6.44
C ASN A 133 13.53 -8.12 -6.25
N GLY A 134 14.84 -8.03 -6.19
CA GLY A 134 15.54 -6.74 -6.09
C GLY A 134 16.68 -6.74 -5.10
N VAL A 135 17.16 -5.54 -4.77
CA VAL A 135 18.26 -5.33 -3.85
C VAL A 135 17.72 -5.13 -2.43
N THR A 136 18.20 -5.95 -1.51
CA THR A 136 17.89 -5.91 -0.09
C THR A 136 19.15 -6.00 0.76
N ARG A 137 19.00 -6.24 2.07
CA ARG A 137 20.10 -6.29 3.04
C ARG A 137 20.17 -7.60 3.80
N LEU A 138 21.38 -8.05 4.04
CA LEU A 138 21.75 -8.98 5.11
C LEU A 138 22.35 -8.14 6.23
N ARG A 139 21.78 -8.21 7.43
CA ARG A 139 22.35 -7.64 8.67
C ARG A 139 22.90 -8.76 9.54
N VAL A 140 24.13 -8.58 10.02
CA VAL A 140 24.73 -9.46 11.03
C VAL A 140 25.11 -8.63 12.23
N MET A 141 24.66 -9.03 13.41
CA MET A 141 24.88 -8.33 14.67
C MET A 141 25.54 -9.22 15.70
N HIS A 142 26.49 -8.67 16.44
CA HIS A 142 27.01 -9.22 17.70
C HIS A 142 26.91 -8.17 18.78
N ARG A 143 26.34 -8.54 19.92
CA ARG A 143 26.23 -7.68 21.10
C ARG A 143 26.81 -8.38 22.33
N GLU A 144 27.76 -7.72 23.00
CA GLU A 144 28.26 -8.19 24.28
C GLU A 144 27.19 -8.09 25.36
N GLY A 145 27.12 -9.09 26.26
CA GLY A 145 26.11 -9.15 27.32
C GLY A 145 24.66 -9.22 26.79
N GLY A 146 24.47 -9.43 25.48
CA GLY A 146 23.15 -9.49 24.87
C GLY A 146 22.43 -10.82 25.15
N SER A 147 21.13 -10.80 24.95
CA SER A 147 20.26 -11.99 24.96
C SER A 147 19.47 -12.05 23.65
N ILE A 148 19.17 -13.25 23.19
CA ILE A 148 18.35 -13.48 22.01
C ILE A 148 16.84 -13.45 22.34
N PRO A 149 15.97 -13.03 21.41
CA PRO A 149 16.31 -12.41 20.11
C PRO A 149 16.94 -11.02 20.30
N LEU A 150 17.83 -10.65 19.36
CA LEU A 150 18.39 -9.28 19.33
C LEU A 150 17.40 -8.33 18.65
N ASN A 151 17.43 -7.07 19.05
CA ASN A 151 16.72 -6.03 18.28
C ASN A 151 17.68 -5.49 17.20
N PRO A 152 17.40 -5.72 15.91
CA PRO A 152 18.29 -5.33 14.81
C PRO A 152 18.50 -3.81 14.69
N CYS A 153 17.63 -2.99 15.33
CA CYS A 153 17.69 -1.54 15.33
C CYS A 153 18.22 -0.92 16.65
N SER A 154 18.83 -1.72 17.54
CA SER A 154 19.30 -1.23 18.83
C SER A 154 20.69 -0.59 18.77
N THR A 155 20.91 0.38 19.64
CA THR A 155 22.24 0.89 20.01
C THR A 155 22.73 0.20 21.29
N PHE A 156 24.03 -0.01 21.41
CA PHE A 156 24.65 -0.63 22.56
C PHE A 156 26.11 -0.17 22.74
N GLN A 157 26.79 -0.61 23.78
CA GLN A 157 28.14 -0.14 24.07
C GLN A 157 29.19 -0.96 23.31
N TRP A 158 29.15 -2.27 23.38
CA TRP A 158 30.14 -3.19 22.81
C TRP A 158 29.51 -4.20 21.88
N GLY A 159 30.10 -4.39 20.73
CA GLY A 159 29.63 -5.31 19.69
C GLY A 159 29.93 -4.81 18.29
N SER A 160 29.20 -5.30 17.31
CA SER A 160 29.24 -4.81 15.93
C SER A 160 27.93 -5.06 15.20
N VAL A 161 27.63 -4.21 14.22
CA VAL A 161 26.55 -4.38 13.25
C VAL A 161 27.11 -4.16 11.86
N THR A 162 26.94 -5.14 10.99
CA THR A 162 27.43 -5.07 9.61
C THR A 162 26.32 -5.44 8.64
N ASP A 163 26.09 -4.58 7.67
CA ASP A 163 25.15 -4.79 6.56
C ASP A 163 25.89 -5.12 5.27
N PHE A 164 25.33 -6.10 4.52
CA PHE A 164 25.81 -6.51 3.20
C PHE A 164 24.66 -6.41 2.20
N GLY A 165 24.97 -6.16 0.92
CA GLY A 165 24.00 -6.19 -0.15
C GLY A 165 23.59 -7.64 -0.50
N ILE A 166 22.31 -7.83 -0.68
CA ILE A 166 21.71 -9.06 -1.23
C ILE A 166 20.90 -8.68 -2.46
N THR A 167 21.00 -9.46 -3.53
CA THR A 167 20.10 -9.36 -4.67
C THR A 167 19.25 -10.62 -4.73
N LEU A 168 17.96 -10.48 -4.54
CA LEU A 168 16.99 -11.59 -4.65
C LEU A 168 16.50 -11.70 -6.09
N THR A 169 16.44 -12.93 -6.60
CA THR A 169 16.02 -13.25 -7.98
C THR A 169 15.12 -14.47 -8.00
N ASN A 170 14.32 -14.62 -9.08
CA ASN A 170 13.36 -15.71 -9.26
C ASN A 170 12.23 -15.75 -8.22
N GLY A 171 12.00 -14.65 -7.51
CA GLY A 171 10.89 -14.44 -6.60
C GLY A 171 9.77 -13.62 -7.23
N LEU A 172 9.02 -12.89 -6.40
CA LEU A 172 7.97 -11.98 -6.85
C LEU A 172 8.56 -10.77 -7.59
N ASP A 173 7.98 -10.45 -8.73
CA ASP A 173 8.24 -9.19 -9.43
C ASP A 173 7.17 -8.18 -9.06
N CYS A 174 7.53 -7.20 -8.24
CA CYS A 174 6.64 -6.14 -7.80
C CYS A 174 6.62 -4.91 -8.74
N ASN A 175 7.31 -5.00 -9.89
CA ASN A 175 7.23 -3.92 -10.88
C ASN A 175 5.83 -3.82 -11.48
N GLY A 176 5.23 -2.63 -11.39
CA GLY A 176 3.88 -2.37 -11.89
C GLY A 176 2.75 -2.64 -10.89
N TYR A 177 3.04 -3.08 -9.68
CA TYR A 177 2.08 -2.99 -8.59
C TYR A 177 1.86 -1.51 -8.25
N ILE A 178 0.59 -1.13 -8.12
CA ILE A 178 0.15 0.23 -7.77
C ILE A 178 -0.74 0.17 -6.54
N GLY A 179 -0.78 1.25 -5.78
CA GLY A 179 -1.57 1.36 -4.56
C GLY A 179 -0.76 1.19 -3.28
N ASP A 180 0.57 1.19 -3.34
CA ASP A 180 1.43 1.11 -2.15
C ASP A 180 1.42 2.41 -1.34
N ASP A 181 1.13 3.53 -1.98
CA ASP A 181 0.99 4.83 -1.31
C ASP A 181 -0.08 5.73 -1.97
N GLN A 182 -0.29 6.92 -1.40
CA GLN A 182 -1.25 7.90 -1.92
C GLN A 182 -0.91 8.38 -3.34
N GLY A 183 0.37 8.36 -3.71
CA GLY A 183 0.85 8.90 -5.00
C GLY A 183 0.60 7.94 -6.16
N ASP A 184 0.49 6.65 -5.89
CA ASP A 184 0.21 5.61 -6.87
C ASP A 184 -1.11 4.86 -6.62
N ALA A 185 -2.00 5.46 -5.83
CA ALA A 185 -3.29 4.88 -5.46
C ALA A 185 -4.10 4.36 -6.65
N ILE A 186 -4.77 3.23 -6.46
CA ILE A 186 -5.56 2.55 -7.49
C ILE A 186 -6.82 3.37 -7.80
N ALA A 187 -6.98 3.81 -9.03
CA ALA A 187 -8.13 4.62 -9.42
C ALA A 187 -9.43 3.80 -9.48
N VAL A 188 -10.43 4.19 -8.69
CA VAL A 188 -11.81 3.68 -8.77
C VAL A 188 -12.56 4.51 -9.81
N SER A 189 -12.58 4.05 -11.05
CA SER A 189 -13.08 4.82 -12.20
C SER A 189 -14.59 4.73 -12.42
N ALA A 190 -15.26 3.72 -11.88
CA ALA A 190 -16.71 3.50 -12.02
C ALA A 190 -17.26 2.66 -10.88
N LEU A 191 -18.56 2.82 -10.57
CA LEU A 191 -19.29 1.98 -9.61
C LEU A 191 -20.43 1.20 -10.32
N PRO A 192 -20.76 -0.03 -9.88
CA PRO A 192 -20.09 -0.77 -8.80
C PRO A 192 -18.65 -1.15 -9.16
N TYR A 193 -17.75 -1.10 -8.18
CA TYR A 193 -16.34 -1.45 -8.33
C TYR A 193 -16.02 -2.72 -7.54
N SER A 194 -15.17 -3.57 -8.10
CA SER A 194 -14.61 -4.73 -7.40
C SER A 194 -13.18 -4.98 -7.85
N ASP A 195 -12.31 -5.24 -6.89
CA ASP A 195 -10.91 -5.59 -7.13
C ASP A 195 -10.45 -6.64 -6.12
N THR A 196 -9.59 -7.58 -6.55
CA THR A 196 -9.06 -8.65 -5.70
C THR A 196 -7.54 -8.53 -5.63
N ARG A 197 -7.01 -8.42 -4.40
CA ARG A 197 -5.59 -8.25 -4.13
C ARG A 197 -5.15 -8.99 -2.88
N SER A 198 -3.86 -8.95 -2.60
CA SER A 198 -3.25 -9.43 -1.37
C SER A 198 -2.40 -8.32 -0.78
N THR A 199 -2.65 -7.91 0.46
CA THR A 199 -1.77 -6.98 1.17
C THR A 199 -0.43 -7.61 1.53
N ALA A 200 -0.34 -8.94 1.55
CA ALA A 200 0.88 -9.70 1.84
C ALA A 200 1.89 -9.71 0.69
N ILE A 201 1.56 -9.13 -0.46
CA ILE A 201 2.36 -9.24 -1.70
C ILE A 201 2.63 -7.87 -2.28
N CYS A 202 3.92 -7.46 -2.30
CA CYS A 202 4.38 -6.23 -2.94
C CYS A 202 3.88 -4.91 -2.34
N TYR A 203 3.36 -4.91 -1.15
CA TYR A 203 2.91 -3.70 -0.46
C TYR A 203 3.66 -3.52 0.85
N SER A 204 3.94 -2.28 1.19
CA SER A 204 4.64 -1.87 2.41
C SER A 204 3.69 -1.15 3.37
N ASN A 205 4.11 -0.96 4.61
CA ASN A 205 3.35 -0.17 5.57
C ASN A 205 3.62 1.33 5.34
N GLN A 206 2.66 2.03 4.77
CA GLN A 206 2.69 3.49 4.56
C GLN A 206 1.68 4.21 5.46
N ASN A 207 0.70 3.48 5.99
CA ASN A 207 -0.29 4.04 6.88
C ASN A 207 0.22 4.05 8.32
N TYR A 208 -0.35 4.92 9.10
CA TYR A 208 0.03 5.16 10.49
C TYR A 208 -0.89 4.49 11.51
N VAL A 209 -1.90 3.72 11.09
CA VAL A 209 -2.84 3.10 12.03
C VAL A 209 -2.26 1.82 12.60
N TYR A 210 -1.87 0.87 11.72
CA TYR A 210 -1.30 -0.40 12.13
C TYR A 210 0.03 -0.68 11.41
N PRO A 211 0.92 -1.50 11.98
CA PRO A 211 2.17 -1.90 11.33
C PRO A 211 1.95 -3.06 10.33
N SER A 212 0.96 -2.94 9.47
CA SER A 212 0.62 -3.89 8.41
C SER A 212 0.81 -3.25 7.02
N PRO A 213 0.98 -4.02 5.96
CA PRO A 213 0.98 -3.48 4.60
C PRO A 213 -0.38 -2.91 4.21
N ASP A 214 -0.36 -1.80 3.47
CA ASP A 214 -1.54 -1.03 3.09
C ASP A 214 -1.77 -1.03 1.59
N ILE A 215 -3.04 -0.93 1.15
CA ILE A 215 -3.37 -0.67 -0.25
C ILE A 215 -4.32 0.52 -0.33
N TYR A 216 -3.92 1.50 -1.15
CA TYR A 216 -4.65 2.75 -1.37
C TYR A 216 -5.48 2.71 -2.64
N TYR A 217 -6.75 3.11 -2.51
CA TYR A 217 -7.66 3.36 -3.63
C TYR A 217 -8.01 4.85 -3.68
N TYR A 218 -7.86 5.46 -4.85
CA TYR A 218 -8.32 6.83 -5.10
C TYR A 218 -9.74 6.81 -5.63
N PHE A 219 -10.63 7.50 -4.96
CA PHE A 219 -12.04 7.61 -5.35
C PHE A 219 -12.50 9.07 -5.33
N GLU A 220 -13.14 9.50 -6.41
CA GLU A 220 -13.76 10.81 -6.52
C GLU A 220 -15.28 10.64 -6.58
N PRO A 221 -16.01 10.93 -5.47
CA PRO A 221 -17.46 10.88 -5.44
C PRO A 221 -18.08 11.84 -6.44
N ASN A 222 -19.06 11.37 -7.19
CA ASN A 222 -19.80 12.29 -8.06
C ASN A 222 -20.87 13.05 -7.26
N PRO A 223 -21.26 14.27 -7.70
CA PRO A 223 -22.17 15.14 -6.94
C PRO A 223 -23.60 14.59 -6.70
N LEU A 224 -23.93 13.45 -7.31
CA LEU A 224 -25.26 12.80 -7.15
C LEU A 224 -25.21 11.64 -6.18
N MET A 225 -24.04 11.28 -5.68
CA MET A 225 -23.90 10.23 -4.66
C MET A 225 -24.33 10.77 -3.29
N GLU A 226 -25.09 9.96 -2.60
CA GLU A 226 -25.56 10.22 -1.23
C GLU A 226 -24.68 9.47 -0.24
N GLN A 227 -24.54 8.18 -0.47
CA GLN A 227 -23.78 7.30 0.39
C GLN A 227 -22.92 6.35 -0.43
N VAL A 228 -21.70 6.11 0.01
CA VAL A 228 -20.79 5.10 -0.53
C VAL A 228 -20.61 4.00 0.51
N ASN A 229 -20.72 2.75 0.05
CA ASN A 229 -20.53 1.56 0.85
C ASN A 229 -19.26 0.85 0.35
N VAL A 230 -18.37 0.52 1.27
CA VAL A 230 -17.11 -0.20 1.01
C VAL A 230 -17.09 -1.44 1.86
N SER A 231 -16.74 -2.59 1.27
CA SER A 231 -16.67 -3.87 1.97
C SER A 231 -15.47 -4.67 1.52
N VAL A 232 -14.79 -5.28 2.47
CA VAL A 232 -13.79 -6.34 2.28
C VAL A 232 -14.20 -7.63 2.99
N CYS A 233 -15.50 -7.80 3.23
CA CYS A 233 -16.08 -9.03 3.77
C CYS A 233 -15.71 -10.22 2.90
N GLY A 234 -15.17 -11.29 3.51
CA GLY A 234 -14.63 -12.47 2.82
C GLY A 234 -13.12 -12.46 2.62
N ALA A 235 -12.41 -11.46 3.14
CA ALA A 235 -10.96 -11.50 3.28
C ALA A 235 -10.53 -12.72 4.13
N ASN A 236 -9.31 -13.21 3.92
CA ASN A 236 -8.79 -14.35 4.69
C ASN A 236 -8.01 -13.94 5.96
N PHE A 237 -8.04 -12.66 6.31
CA PHE A 237 -7.40 -12.09 7.49
C PHE A 237 -8.31 -11.04 8.14
N ASP A 238 -7.95 -10.62 9.34
CA ASP A 238 -8.58 -9.56 10.09
C ASP A 238 -8.18 -8.21 9.48
N THR A 239 -9.17 -7.49 8.91
CA THR A 239 -8.94 -6.30 8.10
C THR A 239 -9.29 -5.03 8.85
N PHE A 240 -8.67 -3.92 8.46
CA PHE A 240 -9.07 -2.58 8.86
C PHE A 240 -9.28 -1.71 7.62
N LEU A 241 -10.44 -1.06 7.55
CA LEU A 241 -10.77 -0.12 6.49
C LEU A 241 -10.77 1.30 7.01
N SER A 242 -10.14 2.21 6.28
CA SER A 242 -10.25 3.65 6.52
C SER A 242 -10.55 4.42 5.23
N VAL A 243 -11.24 5.55 5.39
CA VAL A 243 -11.48 6.53 4.32
C VAL A 243 -10.98 7.88 4.81
N VAL A 244 -10.10 8.49 4.05
CA VAL A 244 -9.48 9.77 4.39
C VAL A 244 -9.63 10.78 3.26
N ASP A 245 -9.72 12.07 3.59
CA ASP A 245 -9.66 13.14 2.58
C ASP A 245 -8.23 13.33 2.05
N MET A 246 -8.06 14.19 1.05
CA MET A 246 -6.75 14.48 0.45
C MET A 246 -5.76 15.20 1.42
N ASN A 247 -6.21 15.59 2.61
CA ASN A 247 -5.38 16.17 3.66
C ASN A 247 -5.04 15.15 4.77
N GLY A 248 -5.53 13.90 4.64
CA GLY A 248 -5.34 12.84 5.64
C GLY A 248 -6.34 12.87 6.80
N ASN A 249 -7.41 13.70 6.75
CA ASN A 249 -8.45 13.67 7.78
C ASN A 249 -9.33 12.44 7.58
N VAL A 250 -9.54 11.69 8.66
CA VAL A 250 -10.38 10.49 8.65
C VAL A 250 -11.85 10.88 8.48
N ILE A 251 -12.52 10.33 7.48
CA ILE A 251 -13.94 10.48 7.17
C ILE A 251 -14.73 9.33 7.81
N ALA A 252 -14.25 8.09 7.62
CA ALA A 252 -14.85 6.89 8.16
C ALA A 252 -13.79 5.81 8.38
N TYR A 253 -14.02 4.92 9.31
CA TYR A 253 -13.21 3.70 9.49
C TYR A 253 -14.06 2.59 10.09
N ASN A 254 -13.62 1.36 9.91
CA ASN A 254 -14.21 0.18 10.54
C ASN A 254 -13.15 -0.91 10.68
N ASP A 255 -13.17 -1.57 11.82
CA ASP A 255 -12.37 -2.74 12.14
C ASP A 255 -13.20 -4.00 11.91
N ASP A 256 -14.16 -4.25 12.76
CA ASP A 256 -15.06 -5.41 12.74
C ASP A 256 -16.46 -5.01 12.23
N HIS A 257 -16.91 -5.54 11.10
CA HIS A 257 -18.29 -5.36 10.68
C HIS A 257 -19.19 -6.50 11.21
N ILE A 258 -20.31 -6.13 11.80
CA ILE A 258 -21.19 -7.09 12.52
C ILE A 258 -21.65 -8.30 11.68
N GLU A 259 -21.71 -8.14 10.36
CA GLU A 259 -22.15 -9.22 9.46
C GLU A 259 -21.01 -10.09 8.96
N CYS A 260 -19.74 -9.67 9.12
CA CYS A 260 -18.60 -10.41 8.59
C CYS A 260 -17.33 -10.35 9.45
N ALA A 261 -17.43 -9.97 10.73
CA ALA A 261 -16.26 -9.93 11.62
C ALA A 261 -15.44 -11.24 11.56
N PRO A 262 -14.11 -11.15 11.55
CA PRO A 262 -13.27 -9.96 11.81
C PRO A 262 -12.93 -9.13 10.55
N GLN A 263 -13.74 -9.18 9.49
CA GLN A 263 -13.51 -8.34 8.32
C GLN A 263 -14.30 -7.03 8.41
N SER A 264 -13.83 -6.04 7.65
CA SER A 264 -14.34 -4.67 7.70
C SER A 264 -15.32 -4.36 6.58
N ALA A 265 -16.34 -3.60 6.89
CA ALA A 265 -17.17 -2.89 5.94
C ALA A 265 -17.64 -1.57 6.55
N LEU A 266 -17.77 -0.52 5.75
CA LEU A 266 -18.18 0.80 6.20
C LEU A 266 -19.04 1.51 5.16
N SER A 267 -19.71 2.55 5.63
CA SER A 267 -20.45 3.48 4.77
C SER A 267 -20.11 4.90 5.17
N PHE A 268 -20.05 5.81 4.19
CA PHE A 268 -19.82 7.23 4.44
C PHE A 268 -20.73 8.10 3.57
N ASP A 269 -21.07 9.29 4.08
CA ASP A 269 -21.79 10.31 3.34
C ASP A 269 -20.88 10.91 2.26
N ALA A 270 -21.31 10.83 1.01
CA ALA A 270 -20.59 11.33 -0.14
C ALA A 270 -21.08 12.70 -0.61
N THR A 271 -22.10 13.27 0.04
CA THR A 271 -22.74 14.52 -0.37
C THR A 271 -21.77 15.69 -0.30
N GLY A 272 -21.40 16.23 -1.46
CA GLY A 272 -20.49 17.36 -1.55
C GLY A 272 -19.05 17.07 -1.16
N LEU A 273 -18.70 15.79 -0.98
CA LEU A 273 -17.37 15.36 -0.66
C LEU A 273 -16.46 15.45 -1.90
N GLY A 274 -15.23 15.91 -1.70
CA GLY A 274 -14.16 15.87 -2.71
C GLY A 274 -13.52 14.48 -2.84
N PRO A 275 -12.42 14.36 -3.57
CA PRO A 275 -11.67 13.11 -3.68
C PRO A 275 -11.22 12.57 -2.32
N VAL A 276 -11.18 11.24 -2.21
CA VAL A 276 -10.79 10.51 -1.00
C VAL A 276 -9.84 9.37 -1.33
N HIS A 277 -9.07 8.92 -0.34
CA HIS A 277 -8.43 7.62 -0.36
C HIS A 277 -9.21 6.64 0.51
N ILE A 278 -9.44 5.45 -0.03
CA ILE A 278 -9.93 4.28 0.69
C ILE A 278 -8.71 3.39 0.92
N ILE A 279 -8.44 3.03 2.17
CA ILE A 279 -7.23 2.31 2.55
C ILE A 279 -7.64 0.98 3.16
N VAL A 280 -7.06 -0.10 2.65
CA VAL A 280 -7.21 -1.46 3.18
C VAL A 280 -5.91 -1.85 3.85
N GLU A 281 -5.98 -2.16 5.13
CA GLU A 281 -4.85 -2.67 5.92
C GLU A 281 -5.30 -3.83 6.82
N GLY A 282 -4.38 -4.49 7.52
CA GLY A 282 -4.70 -5.52 8.49
C GLY A 282 -4.69 -5.00 9.91
N TRP A 283 -5.51 -5.62 10.78
CA TRP A 283 -5.41 -5.42 12.21
C TRP A 283 -4.03 -5.83 12.73
N GLY A 284 -3.38 -4.96 13.49
CA GLY A 284 -2.04 -5.21 14.03
C GLY A 284 -1.01 -5.35 12.91
N SER A 285 -0.45 -6.52 12.71
CA SER A 285 0.53 -6.83 11.65
C SER A 285 0.00 -7.88 10.66
N LEU A 286 -1.31 -8.09 10.62
CA LEU A 286 -1.91 -9.10 9.76
C LEU A 286 -1.97 -8.61 8.30
N SER A 287 -1.90 -9.56 7.38
CA SER A 287 -1.98 -9.31 5.94
C SER A 287 -2.53 -10.53 5.23
N GLY A 288 -3.08 -10.37 4.04
CA GLY A 288 -3.65 -11.49 3.30
C GLY A 288 -4.46 -11.06 2.08
N ASP A 289 -5.23 -12.01 1.55
CA ASP A 289 -6.04 -11.82 0.36
C ASP A 289 -7.41 -11.23 0.71
N TYR A 290 -7.87 -10.30 -0.12
CA TYR A 290 -9.19 -9.70 0.00
C TYR A 290 -9.79 -9.38 -1.37
N THR A 291 -11.10 -9.18 -1.37
CA THR A 291 -11.82 -8.56 -2.49
C THR A 291 -12.55 -7.34 -1.95
N ILE A 292 -12.16 -6.15 -2.44
CA ILE A 292 -12.89 -4.93 -2.14
C ILE A 292 -14.10 -4.80 -3.05
N GLN A 293 -15.22 -4.37 -2.49
CA GLN A 293 -16.43 -3.99 -3.20
C GLN A 293 -16.82 -2.58 -2.81
N ILE A 294 -17.04 -1.71 -3.80
CA ILE A 294 -17.46 -0.33 -3.59
C ILE A 294 -18.73 -0.09 -4.39
N ASN A 295 -19.78 0.34 -3.68
CA ASN A 295 -21.11 0.66 -4.23
C ASN A 295 -21.56 2.03 -3.74
N ALA A 296 -22.46 2.68 -4.46
CA ALA A 296 -23.05 3.92 -4.01
C ALA A 296 -24.58 3.89 -4.12
N SER A 297 -25.24 4.58 -3.20
CA SER A 297 -26.59 5.06 -3.37
C SER A 297 -26.56 6.50 -3.91
N TYR A 298 -27.55 6.83 -4.68
CA TYR A 298 -27.67 8.14 -5.31
C TYR A 298 -28.87 8.87 -4.72
N VAL A 299 -28.84 10.19 -4.71
CA VAL A 299 -29.94 11.05 -4.29
C VAL A 299 -31.26 10.49 -4.84
N GLY A 300 -32.20 10.28 -3.94
CA GLY A 300 -33.45 9.56 -4.20
C GLY A 300 -34.12 10.01 -5.49
N LEU A 301 -34.36 9.03 -6.38
CA LEU A 301 -34.89 9.26 -7.73
C LEU A 301 -36.40 9.50 -7.74
N GLU A 302 -37.05 9.45 -6.59
CA GLU A 302 -38.48 9.75 -6.43
C GLU A 302 -38.66 10.94 -5.46
N ASP A 303 -38.66 12.14 -6.01
CA ASP A 303 -39.10 13.29 -5.26
C ASP A 303 -40.65 13.26 -5.19
N THR A 304 -41.16 12.86 -4.04
CA THR A 304 -42.61 12.90 -3.73
C THR A 304 -43.08 14.31 -3.38
N SER A 305 -42.20 15.31 -3.46
CA SER A 305 -42.58 16.72 -3.24
C SER A 305 -43.69 17.14 -4.22
N PRO A 306 -44.71 17.83 -3.79
CA PRO A 306 -45.78 18.32 -4.65
C PRO A 306 -45.29 19.29 -5.75
N ASN A 307 -44.06 19.80 -5.63
CA ASN A 307 -43.40 20.70 -6.60
C ASN A 307 -42.30 20.01 -7.39
N ALA A 308 -42.18 18.65 -7.36
CA ALA A 308 -41.18 17.94 -8.15
C ALA A 308 -41.39 18.14 -9.64
N PHE A 309 -40.34 18.40 -10.35
CA PHE A 309 -40.41 18.40 -11.82
C PHE A 309 -40.64 16.98 -12.36
N LYS A 310 -41.26 16.88 -13.53
CA LYS A 310 -41.48 15.58 -14.19
C LYS A 310 -40.85 15.57 -15.58
N ALA A 311 -40.06 14.54 -15.82
CA ALA A 311 -39.47 14.18 -17.12
C ALA A 311 -40.35 13.11 -17.77
N TYR A 312 -40.85 13.39 -18.96
CA TYR A 312 -41.71 12.45 -19.71
C TYR A 312 -41.50 12.52 -21.21
N PRO A 313 -41.81 11.48 -21.98
CA PRO A 313 -42.09 10.11 -21.48
C PRO A 313 -40.87 9.51 -20.79
N ASN A 314 -41.13 8.56 -19.88
CA ASN A 314 -40.08 7.80 -19.19
C ASN A 314 -40.59 6.39 -18.95
N PRO A 315 -40.07 5.36 -19.66
CA PRO A 315 -39.00 5.41 -20.70
C PRO A 315 -39.38 6.18 -21.98
N SER A 316 -38.35 6.54 -22.76
CA SER A 316 -38.47 7.32 -23.99
C SER A 316 -37.52 6.82 -25.09
N ASN A 317 -37.89 7.01 -26.35
CA ASN A 317 -37.04 6.78 -27.52
C ASN A 317 -36.17 8.00 -27.92
N GLY A 318 -35.90 8.88 -26.95
CA GLY A 318 -35.05 10.06 -27.10
C GLY A 318 -35.76 11.41 -27.08
N ALA A 319 -37.11 11.43 -27.06
CA ALA A 319 -37.84 12.65 -26.81
C ALA A 319 -37.98 12.91 -25.29
N LEU A 320 -37.59 14.08 -24.80
CA LEU A 320 -37.71 14.47 -23.39
C LEU A 320 -38.51 15.77 -23.27
N HIS A 321 -39.56 15.73 -22.46
CA HIS A 321 -40.30 16.90 -22.02
C HIS A 321 -40.13 17.09 -20.53
N LEU A 322 -40.00 18.35 -20.09
CA LEU A 322 -39.92 18.70 -18.67
C LEU A 322 -41.18 19.49 -18.28
N LYS A 323 -41.98 18.91 -17.39
CA LYS A 323 -43.07 19.64 -16.70
C LYS A 323 -42.49 20.20 -15.41
N SER A 324 -42.15 21.48 -15.43
CA SER A 324 -41.46 22.13 -14.32
C SER A 324 -41.67 23.65 -14.35
N ASN A 325 -41.22 24.33 -13.28
CA ASN A 325 -40.93 25.76 -13.33
C ASN A 325 -39.73 26.00 -14.25
N SER A 326 -39.68 27.20 -14.88
CA SER A 326 -38.57 27.59 -15.76
C SER A 326 -37.24 27.53 -15.01
N GLY A 327 -36.22 26.92 -15.64
CA GLY A 327 -34.88 26.77 -15.06
C GLY A 327 -33.93 25.97 -15.94
N VAL A 328 -32.70 25.87 -15.48
CA VAL A 328 -31.66 25.06 -16.12
C VAL A 328 -31.58 23.68 -15.46
N TYR A 329 -31.55 22.67 -16.31
CA TYR A 329 -31.41 21.28 -15.94
C TYR A 329 -30.12 20.70 -16.49
N GLN A 330 -29.50 19.83 -15.76
CA GLN A 330 -28.30 19.10 -16.15
C GLN A 330 -28.64 17.63 -16.34
N LEU A 331 -28.24 17.08 -17.48
CA LEU A 331 -28.40 15.65 -17.81
C LEU A 331 -27.05 14.96 -17.64
N PHE A 332 -27.02 13.93 -16.82
CA PHE A 332 -25.84 13.11 -16.52
C PHE A 332 -26.07 11.67 -16.97
N ASN A 333 -24.98 10.98 -17.31
CA ASN A 333 -24.98 9.53 -17.37
C ASN A 333 -24.84 8.92 -15.95
N THR A 334 -24.92 7.59 -15.85
CA THR A 334 -24.80 6.87 -14.56
C THR A 334 -23.41 7.00 -13.91
N ASN A 335 -22.40 7.41 -14.66
CA ASN A 335 -21.05 7.68 -14.15
C ASN A 335 -20.88 9.12 -13.64
N GLY A 336 -21.98 9.91 -13.60
CA GLY A 336 -21.95 11.30 -13.15
C GLY A 336 -21.37 12.30 -14.14
N GLN A 337 -21.06 11.88 -15.36
CA GLN A 337 -20.57 12.77 -16.40
C GLN A 337 -21.72 13.65 -16.93
N LEU A 338 -21.54 14.97 -16.92
CA LEU A 338 -22.48 15.93 -17.52
C LEU A 338 -22.48 15.77 -19.05
N LEU A 339 -23.64 15.44 -19.61
CA LEU A 339 -23.82 15.26 -21.05
C LEU A 339 -24.43 16.46 -21.72
N ARG A 340 -25.44 17.11 -21.08
CA ARG A 340 -26.19 18.24 -21.63
C ARG A 340 -26.64 19.20 -20.52
N GLN A 341 -26.78 20.45 -20.90
CA GLN A 341 -27.58 21.44 -20.16
C GLN A 341 -28.84 21.73 -20.94
N LEU A 342 -30.00 21.70 -20.26
CA LEU A 342 -31.32 21.87 -20.84
C LEU A 342 -31.97 23.08 -20.18
N ASP A 343 -32.22 24.14 -20.97
CA ASP A 343 -32.85 25.36 -20.48
C ASP A 343 -34.33 25.36 -20.85
N THR A 344 -35.22 25.28 -19.86
CA THR A 344 -36.67 25.27 -20.07
C THR A 344 -37.25 26.66 -20.39
N GLN A 345 -36.47 27.74 -20.27
CA GLN A 345 -36.84 29.05 -20.81
C GLN A 345 -36.72 29.10 -22.34
N ALA A 346 -35.76 28.34 -22.89
CA ALA A 346 -35.52 28.28 -24.33
C ALA A 346 -36.43 27.26 -25.02
N ALA A 347 -36.71 26.10 -24.37
CA ALA A 347 -37.54 25.03 -24.91
C ALA A 347 -38.12 24.14 -23.78
N SER A 348 -39.35 23.66 -23.98
CA SER A 348 -39.98 22.69 -23.06
C SER A 348 -39.83 21.21 -23.51
N ALA A 349 -39.29 21.01 -24.73
CA ALA A 349 -39.07 19.71 -25.34
C ALA A 349 -37.63 19.64 -25.89
N PHE A 350 -36.96 18.53 -25.63
CA PHE A 350 -35.57 18.29 -26.02
C PHE A 350 -35.46 17.01 -26.84
N ASP A 351 -34.72 17.06 -27.94
CA ASP A 351 -34.38 15.85 -28.73
C ASP A 351 -33.01 15.34 -28.26
N LEU A 352 -33.03 14.12 -27.71
CA LEU A 352 -31.88 13.40 -27.14
C LEU A 352 -31.68 12.06 -27.85
N LYS A 353 -32.07 11.95 -29.13
CA LYS A 353 -31.94 10.70 -29.92
C LYS A 353 -30.48 10.32 -30.15
N ASP A 354 -29.57 11.28 -30.07
CA ASP A 354 -28.12 11.08 -30.20
C ASP A 354 -27.47 10.38 -28.99
N LEU A 355 -28.18 10.30 -27.86
CA LEU A 355 -27.70 9.54 -26.71
C LEU A 355 -27.88 8.04 -26.93
N GLU A 356 -27.06 7.23 -26.28
CA GLU A 356 -27.20 5.77 -26.28
C GLU A 356 -28.43 5.32 -25.46
N VAL A 357 -28.90 4.07 -25.71
CA VAL A 357 -29.91 3.43 -24.85
C VAL A 357 -29.35 3.26 -23.45
N GLY A 358 -30.07 3.74 -22.44
CA GLY A 358 -29.56 3.70 -21.08
C GLY A 358 -30.35 4.51 -20.07
N VAL A 359 -29.84 4.57 -18.86
CA VAL A 359 -30.37 5.35 -17.73
C VAL A 359 -29.58 6.66 -17.61
N TYR A 360 -30.33 7.73 -17.42
CA TYR A 360 -29.81 9.10 -17.26
C TYR A 360 -30.40 9.77 -16.03
N LEU A 361 -29.69 10.74 -15.48
CA LEU A 361 -30.11 11.50 -14.31
C LEU A 361 -30.25 12.96 -14.72
N LEU A 362 -31.43 13.53 -14.42
CA LEU A 362 -31.76 14.95 -14.63
C LEU A 362 -31.72 15.69 -13.31
N LYS A 363 -30.90 16.71 -13.19
CA LYS A 363 -30.78 17.55 -11.98
C LYS A 363 -31.23 18.97 -12.29
N ASN A 364 -32.16 19.49 -11.50
CA ASN A 364 -32.51 20.89 -11.48
C ASN A 364 -31.41 21.68 -10.75
N THR A 365 -30.79 22.67 -11.43
CA THR A 365 -29.65 23.41 -10.87
C THR A 365 -30.06 24.40 -9.75
N GLN A 366 -31.33 24.79 -9.67
CA GLN A 366 -31.82 25.73 -8.66
C GLN A 366 -32.31 25.04 -7.39
N THR A 367 -32.99 23.89 -7.53
CA THR A 367 -33.60 23.19 -6.40
C THR A 367 -32.75 22.02 -5.93
N GLY A 368 -31.78 21.57 -6.74
CA GLY A 368 -30.99 20.35 -6.48
C GLY A 368 -31.74 19.04 -6.73
N GLN A 369 -33.04 19.09 -7.05
CA GLN A 369 -33.87 17.91 -7.29
C GLN A 369 -33.35 17.09 -8.48
N VAL A 370 -33.38 15.76 -8.35
CA VAL A 370 -32.93 14.83 -9.38
C VAL A 370 -34.04 13.86 -9.76
N GLN A 371 -34.16 13.56 -11.05
CA GLN A 371 -35.08 12.55 -11.56
C GLN A 371 -34.38 11.61 -12.54
N LYS A 372 -34.70 10.32 -12.46
CA LYS A 372 -34.29 9.29 -13.42
C LYS A 372 -35.06 9.43 -14.71
N TRP A 373 -34.38 9.37 -15.85
CA TRP A 373 -34.95 9.26 -17.16
C TRP A 373 -34.28 8.11 -17.92
N GLN A 374 -35.09 7.26 -18.57
CA GLN A 374 -34.60 6.07 -19.29
C GLN A 374 -34.85 6.23 -20.78
N LYS A 375 -33.78 6.09 -21.56
CA LYS A 375 -33.86 5.96 -23.04
C LYS A 375 -33.88 4.47 -23.40
N ILE A 376 -34.80 4.10 -24.28
CA ILE A 376 -34.99 2.76 -24.85
C ILE A 376 -34.76 2.77 -26.35
#